data_0ffae95ce83fe1270f74617cd4f59b51
#
_entry.id   0ffae95ce83fe1270f74617cd4f59b51
#
_cell.length_a   1.000
_cell.length_b   1.000
_cell.length_c   1.000
_cell.angle_alpha   90.00
_cell.angle_beta   90.00
_cell.angle_gamma   90.00
#
_symmetry.space_group_name_H-M   'P 1'
#
loop_
_entity.id
_entity.type
_entity.pdbx_description
1 polymer ?
#
loop_
_entity_poly.entity_id
_entity_poly.type
_entity_poly.pdbx_seq_one_letter_code
_entity_poly.pdbx_strand_id
1 'polypeptide(L)'
;MLNNLFSNPKPIIGVIHVAALPGAPANTLPVSEIIAQAIREAAVYRDCGVDGVIIENMHDTPYLRGSVGPEIVAAMAVIGHAVKTESRLPTGIQILAGANIEAMAVAHAANLDFIRAEAYAFAHVADEGVIQSSAAALLRYRKMIGAERVQVWADVKKKHSSHAITADVGLGATAEAVEFMRADAVIVTGSVTGEAPKIADVEEAKAHCRAPVMLGSGIDEDNIADFYQAADGFIIGSYFKVDGHWANPVDAERVRRLMTQVLNSPSRFAVDAGSRWISP
;
A
#
# COMPACT_ATOMS: atom_id res chain seq x y z
N MET A 1 -1.66 13.14 7.52
CA MET A 1 -0.74 13.49 6.41
C MET A 1 0.49 12.61 6.54
N LEU A 2 1.14 12.26 5.44
CA LEU A 2 2.34 11.38 5.43
C LEU A 2 3.41 11.84 6.42
N ASN A 3 3.64 13.14 6.52
CA ASN A 3 4.63 13.75 7.43
C ASN A 3 4.44 13.42 8.93
N ASN A 4 3.29 12.89 9.31
CA ASN A 4 3.09 12.42 10.69
C ASN A 4 3.60 11.00 10.91
N LEU A 5 3.81 10.24 9.84
CA LEU A 5 4.28 8.85 9.89
C LEU A 5 5.76 8.72 9.50
N PHE A 6 6.21 9.54 8.55
CA PHE A 6 7.53 9.40 7.94
C PHE A 6 8.34 10.68 8.09
N SER A 7 9.64 10.52 8.36
CA SER A 7 10.60 11.64 8.34
C SER A 7 10.97 12.07 6.93
N ASN A 8 10.86 11.14 5.96
CA ASN A 8 11.08 11.42 4.55
C ASN A 8 9.79 11.97 3.93
N PRO A 9 9.79 13.13 3.26
CA PRO A 9 8.61 13.68 2.61
C PRO A 9 8.09 12.83 1.45
N LYS A 10 8.92 11.96 0.88
CA LYS A 10 8.56 11.02 -0.19
C LYS A 10 8.98 9.59 0.22
N PRO A 11 8.22 8.93 1.12
CA PRO A 11 8.61 7.67 1.70
C PRO A 11 8.63 6.53 0.68
N ILE A 12 9.60 5.63 0.86
CA ILE A 12 9.68 4.35 0.16
C ILE A 12 9.14 3.27 1.10
N ILE A 13 8.11 2.57 0.67
CA ILE A 13 7.43 1.52 1.43
C ILE A 13 7.71 0.17 0.78
N GLY A 14 8.36 -0.73 1.52
CA GLY A 14 8.59 -2.10 1.06
C GLY A 14 7.37 -3.01 1.30
N VAL A 15 7.07 -3.91 0.37
CA VAL A 15 5.94 -4.83 0.50
C VAL A 15 6.39 -6.21 0.98
N ILE A 16 5.78 -6.70 2.06
CA ILE A 16 5.92 -8.06 2.58
C ILE A 16 4.72 -8.87 2.11
N HIS A 17 4.94 -9.77 1.15
CA HIS A 17 3.94 -10.73 0.70
C HIS A 17 4.01 -11.96 1.61
N VAL A 18 3.09 -12.07 2.58
CA VAL A 18 3.09 -13.22 3.50
C VAL A 18 2.73 -14.50 2.76
N ALA A 19 3.33 -15.62 3.17
CA ALA A 19 2.98 -16.94 2.64
C ALA A 19 1.50 -17.24 2.89
N ALA A 20 0.94 -18.16 2.08
CA ALA A 20 -0.48 -18.52 2.14
C ALA A 20 -0.92 -18.84 3.57
N LEU A 21 -1.99 -18.19 4.02
CA LEU A 21 -2.50 -18.26 5.39
C LEU A 21 -3.39 -19.48 5.61
N PRO A 22 -3.67 -19.86 6.86
CA PRO A 22 -4.61 -20.95 7.16
C PRO A 22 -5.96 -20.74 6.45
N GLY A 23 -6.45 -21.79 5.78
CA GLY A 23 -7.66 -21.74 4.94
C GLY A 23 -7.41 -21.45 3.46
N ALA A 24 -6.29 -20.83 3.09
CA ALA A 24 -5.91 -20.67 1.69
C ALA A 24 -5.49 -22.03 1.09
N PRO A 25 -5.87 -22.34 -0.18
CA PRO A 25 -5.56 -23.63 -0.81
C PRO A 25 -4.07 -23.97 -0.85
N ALA A 26 -3.21 -22.97 -0.97
CA ALA A 26 -1.77 -23.13 -1.03
C ALA A 26 -1.07 -23.11 0.36
N ASN A 27 -1.80 -23.05 1.46
CA ASN A 27 -1.21 -23.05 2.79
C ASN A 27 -0.51 -24.38 3.09
N THR A 28 0.77 -24.31 3.42
CA THR A 28 1.60 -25.47 3.82
C THR A 28 2.40 -25.21 5.08
N LEU A 29 2.40 -23.97 5.57
CA LEU A 29 3.23 -23.53 6.70
C LEU A 29 2.36 -23.23 7.93
N PRO A 30 2.84 -23.55 9.13
CA PRO A 30 2.22 -23.06 10.35
C PRO A 30 2.42 -21.54 10.48
N VAL A 31 1.51 -20.87 11.17
CA VAL A 31 1.54 -19.40 11.34
C VAL A 31 2.86 -18.92 11.96
N SER A 32 3.47 -19.70 12.84
CA SER A 32 4.77 -19.37 13.45
C SER A 32 5.91 -19.23 12.41
N GLU A 33 5.92 -20.07 11.37
CA GLU A 33 6.90 -19.98 10.29
C GLU A 33 6.62 -18.81 9.36
N ILE A 34 5.34 -18.54 9.09
CA ILE A 34 4.92 -17.36 8.31
C ILE A 34 5.35 -16.07 9.02
N ILE A 35 5.15 -15.98 10.35
CA ILE A 35 5.65 -14.86 11.16
C ILE A 35 7.18 -14.73 11.04
N ALA A 36 7.90 -15.83 11.18
CA ALA A 36 9.36 -15.81 11.10
C ALA A 36 9.87 -15.34 9.72
N GLN A 37 9.18 -15.71 8.64
CA GLN A 37 9.50 -15.21 7.29
C GLN A 37 9.23 -13.71 7.17
N ALA A 38 8.06 -13.24 7.61
CA ALA A 38 7.70 -11.83 7.55
C ALA A 38 8.67 -10.93 8.37
N ILE A 39 9.10 -11.39 9.54
CA ILE A 39 10.11 -10.70 10.37
C ILE A 39 11.45 -10.60 9.62
N ARG A 40 11.91 -11.69 8.97
CA ARG A 40 13.16 -11.65 8.20
C ARG A 40 13.09 -10.65 7.06
N GLU A 41 11.99 -10.61 6.31
CA GLU A 41 11.81 -9.62 5.24
C GLU A 41 11.75 -8.18 5.78
N ALA A 42 11.05 -7.97 6.89
CA ALA A 42 10.99 -6.66 7.56
C ALA A 42 12.37 -6.18 8.02
N ALA A 43 13.21 -7.09 8.55
CA ALA A 43 14.58 -6.77 8.93
C ALA A 43 15.42 -6.35 7.73
N VAL A 44 15.30 -7.05 6.58
CA VAL A 44 15.99 -6.66 5.34
C VAL A 44 15.59 -5.24 4.92
N TYR A 45 14.31 -4.92 4.93
CA TYR A 45 13.82 -3.58 4.59
C TYR A 45 14.37 -2.50 5.54
N ARG A 46 14.29 -2.73 6.85
CA ARG A 46 14.85 -1.82 7.87
C ARG A 46 16.33 -1.59 7.66
N ASP A 47 17.11 -2.66 7.51
CA ASP A 47 18.57 -2.61 7.40
C ASP A 47 19.05 -2.00 6.07
N CYS A 48 18.20 -2.00 5.04
CA CYS A 48 18.42 -1.32 3.77
C CYS A 48 17.88 0.15 3.76
N GLY A 49 17.25 0.61 4.84
CA GLY A 49 16.87 2.00 5.02
C GLY A 49 15.58 2.42 4.32
N VAL A 50 14.62 1.50 4.07
CA VAL A 50 13.28 1.91 3.62
C VAL A 50 12.53 2.63 4.72
N ASP A 51 11.61 3.51 4.34
CA ASP A 51 10.92 4.39 5.30
C ASP A 51 9.76 3.69 6.02
N GLY A 52 9.22 2.61 5.45
CA GLY A 52 8.13 1.82 6.03
C GLY A 52 7.89 0.51 5.30
N VAL A 53 6.97 -0.27 5.81
CA VAL A 53 6.55 -1.54 5.20
C VAL A 53 5.04 -1.66 5.13
N ILE A 54 4.54 -2.45 4.18
CA ILE A 54 3.15 -2.89 4.13
C ILE A 54 3.10 -4.42 4.01
N ILE A 55 2.18 -5.05 4.72
CA ILE A 55 1.98 -6.49 4.76
C ILE A 55 0.74 -6.83 3.93
N GLU A 56 0.89 -7.75 2.98
CA GLU A 56 -0.20 -8.18 2.08
C GLU A 56 -0.30 -9.71 2.05
N ASN A 57 -1.52 -10.27 2.16
CA ASN A 57 -1.76 -11.73 2.06
C ASN A 57 -1.79 -12.20 0.60
N MET A 58 -0.79 -11.83 -0.18
CA MET A 58 -0.79 -12.00 -1.62
C MET A 58 -0.71 -13.47 -2.09
N HIS A 59 -0.30 -14.40 -1.21
CA HIS A 59 -0.28 -15.84 -1.52
C HIS A 59 -1.60 -16.56 -1.21
N ASP A 60 -2.64 -15.88 -0.73
CA ASP A 60 -3.95 -16.48 -0.40
C ASP A 60 -4.84 -16.72 -1.64
N THR A 61 -4.23 -17.03 -2.77
CA THR A 61 -4.96 -17.23 -4.03
C THR A 61 -5.75 -18.55 -4.02
N PRO A 62 -7.01 -18.53 -4.57
CA PRO A 62 -7.79 -17.38 -5.04
C PRO A 62 -8.34 -16.55 -3.87
N TYR A 63 -8.36 -15.23 -4.03
CA TYR A 63 -8.79 -14.33 -2.95
C TYR A 63 -10.29 -14.38 -2.68
N LEU A 64 -10.65 -14.20 -1.41
CA LEU A 64 -12.04 -13.98 -1.01
C LEU A 64 -12.47 -12.55 -1.33
N ARG A 65 -13.72 -12.39 -1.77
CA ARG A 65 -14.25 -11.07 -2.16
C ARG A 65 -14.78 -10.28 -0.96
N GLY A 66 -14.15 -9.19 -0.63
CA GLY A 66 -14.68 -8.12 0.24
C GLY A 66 -14.68 -8.41 1.73
N SER A 67 -14.64 -9.67 2.16
CA SER A 67 -14.44 -10.05 3.57
C SER A 67 -13.75 -11.40 3.69
N VAL A 68 -13.09 -11.63 4.81
CA VAL A 68 -12.35 -12.86 5.09
C VAL A 68 -12.76 -13.46 6.44
N GLY A 69 -12.46 -14.72 6.65
CA GLY A 69 -12.76 -15.43 7.89
C GLY A 69 -11.87 -15.01 9.07
N PRO A 70 -12.24 -15.41 10.30
CA PRO A 70 -11.50 -15.10 11.51
C PRO A 70 -10.09 -15.70 11.50
N GLU A 71 -9.85 -16.79 10.79
CA GLU A 71 -8.53 -17.42 10.65
C GLU A 71 -7.51 -16.49 9.96
N ILE A 72 -7.93 -15.76 8.93
CA ILE A 72 -7.09 -14.79 8.22
C ILE A 72 -6.87 -13.55 9.10
N VAL A 73 -7.94 -13.03 9.72
CA VAL A 73 -7.86 -11.86 10.61
C VAL A 73 -6.90 -12.15 11.78
N ALA A 74 -7.03 -13.30 12.43
CA ALA A 74 -6.17 -13.68 13.55
C ALA A 74 -4.70 -13.85 13.11
N ALA A 75 -4.46 -14.54 12.00
CA ALA A 75 -3.11 -14.72 11.46
C ALA A 75 -2.46 -13.39 11.09
N MET A 76 -3.18 -12.53 10.33
CA MET A 76 -2.66 -11.22 9.93
C MET A 76 -2.42 -10.29 11.12
N ALA A 77 -3.21 -10.40 12.20
CA ALA A 77 -3.01 -9.60 13.42
C ALA A 77 -1.70 -9.96 14.14
N VAL A 78 -1.42 -11.25 14.33
CA VAL A 78 -0.17 -11.67 14.98
C VAL A 78 1.05 -11.43 14.10
N ILE A 79 0.94 -11.62 12.78
CA ILE A 79 2.00 -11.28 11.82
C ILE A 79 2.27 -9.77 11.83
N GLY A 80 1.22 -8.95 11.74
CA GLY A 80 1.33 -7.49 11.74
C GLY A 80 1.98 -6.97 13.02
N HIS A 81 1.56 -7.48 14.18
CA HIS A 81 2.14 -7.12 15.47
C HIS A 81 3.64 -7.48 15.54
N ALA A 82 4.00 -8.67 15.08
CA ALA A 82 5.38 -9.14 15.09
C ALA A 82 6.27 -8.28 14.16
N VAL A 83 5.84 -8.03 12.93
CA VAL A 83 6.56 -7.16 11.97
C VAL A 83 6.73 -5.75 12.53
N LYS A 84 5.67 -5.14 13.07
CA LYS A 84 5.71 -3.80 13.67
C LYS A 84 6.69 -3.72 14.83
N THR A 85 6.68 -4.71 15.71
CA THR A 85 7.54 -4.77 16.89
C THR A 85 9.02 -4.91 16.54
N GLU A 86 9.32 -5.82 15.59
CA GLU A 86 10.71 -6.15 15.22
C GLU A 86 11.33 -5.11 14.27
N SER A 87 10.56 -4.61 13.30
CA SER A 87 11.08 -3.61 12.36
C SER A 87 11.18 -2.21 12.97
N ARG A 88 10.23 -1.87 13.84
CA ARG A 88 10.00 -0.51 14.37
C ARG A 88 9.71 0.54 13.30
N LEU A 89 9.45 0.11 12.07
CA LEU A 89 9.08 0.98 10.96
C LEU A 89 7.59 1.34 11.02
N PRO A 90 7.17 2.45 10.43
CA PRO A 90 5.77 2.66 10.02
C PRO A 90 5.30 1.45 9.21
N THR A 91 4.17 0.85 9.63
CA THR A 91 3.71 -0.43 9.08
C THR A 91 2.25 -0.33 8.67
N GLY A 92 1.98 -0.69 7.43
CA GLY A 92 0.62 -0.81 6.90
C GLY A 92 0.19 -2.25 6.67
N ILE A 93 -1.07 -2.41 6.29
CA ILE A 93 -1.64 -3.71 5.94
C ILE A 93 -2.66 -3.59 4.81
N GLN A 94 -2.71 -4.61 3.95
CA GLN A 94 -3.79 -4.87 3.01
C GLN A 94 -4.26 -6.30 3.18
N ILE A 95 -5.57 -6.54 3.16
CA ILE A 95 -6.16 -7.88 3.12
C ILE A 95 -6.97 -8.02 1.83
N LEU A 96 -6.48 -8.88 0.96
CA LEU A 96 -7.02 -9.13 -0.38
C LEU A 96 -8.23 -10.10 -0.34
N ALA A 97 -9.21 -9.86 -1.22
CA ALA A 97 -9.33 -8.65 -2.04
C ALA A 97 -10.42 -7.76 -1.46
N GLY A 98 -10.03 -6.54 -1.07
CA GLY A 98 -10.98 -5.54 -0.57
C GLY A 98 -11.57 -5.80 0.82
N ALA A 99 -10.96 -6.65 1.65
CA ALA A 99 -11.38 -6.91 3.05
C ALA A 99 -10.92 -5.76 3.97
N ASN A 100 -11.40 -4.54 3.66
CA ASN A 100 -10.93 -3.29 4.24
C ASN A 100 -11.34 -3.12 5.71
N ILE A 101 -12.49 -3.69 6.12
CA ILE A 101 -12.97 -3.66 7.51
C ILE A 101 -12.07 -4.55 8.37
N GLU A 102 -11.76 -5.74 7.88
CA GLU A 102 -10.87 -6.69 8.54
C GLU A 102 -9.44 -6.14 8.62
N ALA A 103 -8.96 -5.51 7.56
CA ALA A 103 -7.67 -4.81 7.56
C ALA A 103 -7.61 -3.70 8.61
N MET A 104 -8.69 -2.92 8.78
CA MET A 104 -8.80 -1.89 9.82
C MET A 104 -8.81 -2.50 11.23
N ALA A 105 -9.53 -3.60 11.44
CA ALA A 105 -9.54 -4.32 12.72
C ALA A 105 -8.13 -4.81 13.08
N VAL A 106 -7.45 -5.44 12.13
CA VAL A 106 -6.07 -5.92 12.29
C VAL A 106 -5.12 -4.75 12.57
N ALA A 107 -5.20 -3.68 11.79
CA ALA A 107 -4.33 -2.52 11.97
C ALA A 107 -4.49 -1.90 13.35
N HIS A 108 -5.73 -1.78 13.85
CA HIS A 108 -5.99 -1.28 15.19
C HIS A 108 -5.43 -2.21 16.27
N ALA A 109 -5.72 -3.51 16.19
CA ALA A 109 -5.31 -4.51 17.18
C ALA A 109 -3.78 -4.72 17.23
N ALA A 110 -3.12 -4.71 16.08
CA ALA A 110 -1.67 -4.91 15.94
C ALA A 110 -0.84 -3.62 16.05
N ASN A 111 -1.49 -2.46 16.33
CA ASN A 111 -0.86 -1.14 16.42
C ASN A 111 -0.15 -0.71 15.12
N LEU A 112 -0.74 -1.03 13.97
CA LEU A 112 -0.25 -0.59 12.66
C LEU A 112 -0.70 0.85 12.37
N ASP A 113 -0.07 1.48 11.37
CA ASP A 113 -0.20 2.92 11.14
C ASP A 113 -1.19 3.26 10.02
N PHE A 114 -1.33 2.38 9.02
CA PHE A 114 -2.24 2.60 7.89
C PHE A 114 -2.77 1.29 7.30
N ILE A 115 -3.84 1.40 6.53
CA ILE A 115 -4.32 0.33 5.65
C ILE A 115 -4.26 0.80 4.19
N ARG A 116 -4.07 -0.16 3.27
CA ARG A 116 -4.35 0.03 1.84
C ARG A 116 -5.72 -0.52 1.54
N ALA A 117 -6.61 0.32 1.01
CA ALA A 117 -8.00 -0.01 0.75
C ALA A 117 -8.29 -0.09 -0.74
N GLU A 118 -8.72 -1.26 -1.21
CA GLU A 118 -9.26 -1.46 -2.54
C GLU A 118 -10.75 -1.12 -2.58
N ALA A 119 -11.28 -0.75 -3.75
CA ALA A 119 -12.69 -0.40 -3.93
C ALA A 119 -13.20 0.53 -2.81
N TYR A 120 -12.47 1.60 -2.56
CA TYR A 120 -12.84 2.59 -1.56
C TYR A 120 -14.00 3.47 -2.06
N ALA A 121 -13.88 3.97 -3.28
CA ALA A 121 -14.93 4.70 -4.00
C ALA A 121 -15.30 3.95 -5.29
N PHE A 122 -16.54 4.09 -5.72
CA PHE A 122 -17.10 3.42 -6.89
C PHE A 122 -17.11 1.88 -6.77
N ALA A 123 -17.24 1.19 -7.90
CA ALA A 123 -17.17 -0.25 -8.03
C ALA A 123 -16.36 -0.65 -9.27
N HIS A 124 -15.85 -1.87 -9.28
CA HIS A 124 -15.17 -2.46 -10.42
C HIS A 124 -15.41 -3.97 -10.48
N VAL A 125 -15.05 -4.61 -11.59
CA VAL A 125 -15.10 -6.05 -11.74
C VAL A 125 -13.67 -6.57 -11.73
N ALA A 126 -13.35 -7.43 -10.76
CA ALA A 126 -12.07 -8.11 -10.63
C ALA A 126 -12.24 -9.63 -10.81
N ASP A 127 -11.17 -10.39 -10.66
CA ASP A 127 -11.22 -11.87 -10.74
C ASP A 127 -12.17 -12.45 -9.68
N GLU A 128 -12.32 -11.78 -8.54
CA GLU A 128 -13.20 -12.14 -7.44
C GLU A 128 -14.67 -11.74 -7.70
N GLY A 129 -14.95 -11.07 -8.81
CA GLY A 129 -16.26 -10.56 -9.17
C GLY A 129 -16.44 -9.07 -8.94
N VAL A 130 -17.69 -8.62 -8.73
CA VAL A 130 -17.97 -7.20 -8.50
C VAL A 130 -17.57 -6.81 -7.08
N ILE A 131 -16.63 -5.88 -6.94
CA ILE A 131 -16.25 -5.28 -5.67
C ILE A 131 -16.81 -3.85 -5.62
N GLN A 132 -17.48 -3.51 -4.52
CA GLN A 132 -18.21 -2.26 -4.37
C GLN A 132 -17.57 -1.33 -3.33
N SER A 133 -17.89 -0.05 -3.40
CA SER A 133 -17.39 0.98 -2.48
C SER A 133 -17.57 0.61 -1.01
N SER A 134 -16.49 0.69 -0.26
CA SER A 134 -16.44 0.37 1.18
C SER A 134 -16.29 1.61 2.08
N ALA A 135 -15.98 2.79 1.54
CA ALA A 135 -15.58 3.97 2.31
C ALA A 135 -16.53 4.30 3.48
N ALA A 136 -17.84 4.30 3.23
CA ALA A 136 -18.83 4.66 4.25
C ALA A 136 -18.88 3.67 5.41
N ALA A 137 -18.83 2.36 5.12
CA ALA A 137 -18.81 1.31 6.14
C ALA A 137 -17.48 1.31 6.89
N LEU A 138 -16.37 1.38 6.18
CA LEU A 138 -15.02 1.38 6.73
C LEU A 138 -14.79 2.54 7.70
N LEU A 139 -15.15 3.77 7.33
CA LEU A 139 -14.91 4.93 8.19
C LEU A 139 -15.81 4.96 9.42
N ARG A 140 -17.05 4.44 9.32
CA ARG A 140 -17.92 4.24 10.49
C ARG A 140 -17.36 3.16 11.41
N TYR A 141 -16.87 2.07 10.84
CA TYR A 141 -16.19 1.03 11.61
C TYR A 141 -14.94 1.55 12.30
N ARG A 142 -14.04 2.27 11.58
CA ARG A 142 -12.87 2.95 12.14
C ARG A 142 -13.24 3.79 13.36
N LYS A 143 -14.32 4.59 13.26
CA LYS A 143 -14.80 5.41 14.37
C LYS A 143 -15.34 4.59 15.53
N MET A 144 -16.13 3.55 15.23
CA MET A 144 -16.75 2.69 16.23
C MET A 144 -15.73 1.98 17.13
N ILE A 145 -14.60 1.52 16.54
CA ILE A 145 -13.54 0.82 17.27
C ILE A 145 -12.44 1.73 17.85
N GLY A 146 -12.54 3.07 17.69
CA GLY A 146 -11.54 4.02 18.18
C GLY A 146 -10.21 4.00 17.41
N ALA A 147 -10.24 3.64 16.10
CA ALA A 147 -9.06 3.46 15.25
C ALA A 147 -8.70 4.72 14.43
N GLU A 148 -9.08 5.93 14.84
CA GLU A 148 -8.89 7.17 14.07
C GLU A 148 -7.42 7.48 13.78
N ARG A 149 -6.49 6.92 14.56
CA ARG A 149 -5.04 7.05 14.31
C ARG A 149 -4.58 6.28 13.06
N VAL A 150 -5.32 5.24 12.64
CA VAL A 150 -4.97 4.42 11.47
C VAL A 150 -5.38 5.16 10.21
N GLN A 151 -4.42 5.46 9.35
CA GLN A 151 -4.68 6.12 8.07
C GLN A 151 -5.29 5.14 7.06
N VAL A 152 -6.07 5.68 6.12
CA VAL A 152 -6.65 4.92 5.00
C VAL A 152 -6.06 5.45 3.70
N TRP A 153 -5.26 4.62 3.02
CA TRP A 153 -4.71 4.90 1.71
C TRP A 153 -5.49 4.09 0.67
N ALA A 154 -6.11 4.76 -0.27
CA ALA A 154 -7.09 4.13 -1.15
C ALA A 154 -6.63 4.05 -2.60
N ASP A 155 -6.75 2.87 -3.21
CA ASP A 155 -6.48 2.65 -4.63
C ASP A 155 -7.49 3.39 -5.51
N VAL A 156 -6.99 4.05 -6.54
CA VAL A 156 -7.76 4.67 -7.63
C VAL A 156 -7.58 3.82 -8.88
N LYS A 157 -8.69 3.39 -9.49
CA LYS A 157 -8.66 2.54 -10.70
C LYS A 157 -7.72 1.34 -10.54
N LYS A 158 -7.92 0.56 -9.47
CA LYS A 158 -7.11 -0.61 -9.09
C LYS A 158 -6.75 -1.48 -10.31
N LYS A 159 -5.49 -1.93 -10.36
CA LYS A 159 -4.99 -2.93 -11.33
C LYS A 159 -5.75 -4.28 -11.23
N HIS A 160 -5.60 -5.15 -12.21
CA HIS A 160 -6.29 -6.45 -12.29
C HIS A 160 -7.81 -6.33 -12.20
N SER A 161 -8.37 -5.28 -12.81
CA SER A 161 -9.80 -5.02 -12.75
C SER A 161 -10.31 -4.40 -14.04
N SER A 162 -11.54 -4.73 -14.39
CA SER A 162 -12.28 -4.03 -15.42
C SER A 162 -13.02 -2.85 -14.81
N HIS A 163 -12.79 -1.67 -15.35
CA HIS A 163 -13.49 -0.43 -14.98
C HIS A 163 -14.58 -0.06 -15.99
N ALA A 164 -15.07 -1.04 -16.77
CA ALA A 164 -16.09 -0.79 -17.80
C ALA A 164 -17.39 -0.19 -17.24
N ILE A 165 -17.79 -0.60 -16.02
CA ILE A 165 -19.00 -0.07 -15.36
C ILE A 165 -18.85 1.37 -14.88
N THR A 166 -17.65 1.93 -14.89
CA THR A 166 -17.30 3.30 -14.53
C THR A 166 -16.42 3.93 -15.60
N ALA A 167 -16.61 3.54 -16.87
CA ALA A 167 -15.79 4.05 -18.00
C ALA A 167 -15.99 5.55 -18.25
N ASP A 168 -17.13 6.09 -17.85
CA ASP A 168 -17.48 7.50 -17.85
C ASP A 168 -16.88 8.33 -16.70
N VAL A 169 -16.24 7.66 -15.72
CA VAL A 169 -15.56 8.30 -14.60
C VAL A 169 -14.05 8.22 -14.80
N GLY A 170 -13.39 9.33 -15.06
CA GLY A 170 -11.93 9.43 -15.25
C GLY A 170 -11.16 9.14 -13.94
N LEU A 171 -9.83 9.02 -14.08
CA LEU A 171 -8.94 8.80 -12.93
C LEU A 171 -8.97 10.00 -11.98
N GLY A 172 -8.92 11.23 -12.49
CA GLY A 172 -9.00 12.45 -11.69
C GLY A 172 -10.31 12.56 -10.90
N ALA A 173 -11.46 12.29 -11.53
CA ALA A 173 -12.76 12.28 -10.83
C ALA A 173 -12.83 11.18 -9.76
N THR A 174 -12.15 10.05 -9.99
CA THR A 174 -12.04 8.99 -8.97
C THR A 174 -11.17 9.43 -7.79
N ALA A 175 -10.05 10.12 -8.05
CA ALA A 175 -9.17 10.66 -7.00
C ALA A 175 -9.90 11.71 -6.14
N GLU A 176 -10.65 12.62 -6.77
CA GLU A 176 -11.50 13.60 -6.10
C GLU A 176 -12.55 12.92 -5.21
N ALA A 177 -13.22 11.88 -5.70
CA ALA A 177 -14.20 11.13 -4.92
C ALA A 177 -13.56 10.40 -3.72
N VAL A 178 -12.36 9.85 -3.88
CA VAL A 178 -11.60 9.21 -2.80
C VAL A 178 -11.24 10.23 -1.70
N GLU A 179 -10.78 11.43 -2.08
CA GLU A 179 -10.53 12.52 -1.13
C GLU A 179 -11.83 13.00 -0.46
N PHE A 180 -12.91 13.20 -1.22
CA PHE A 180 -14.23 13.58 -0.69
C PHE A 180 -14.71 12.59 0.35
N MET A 181 -14.45 11.29 0.14
CA MET A 181 -14.76 10.23 1.10
C MET A 181 -13.73 10.11 2.22
N ARG A 182 -12.80 11.08 2.39
CA ARG A 182 -11.86 11.21 3.51
C ARG A 182 -10.80 10.12 3.58
N ALA A 183 -10.28 9.63 2.47
CA ALA A 183 -9.03 8.90 2.45
C ALA A 183 -7.87 9.81 2.84
N ASP A 184 -6.87 9.24 3.52
CA ASP A 184 -5.69 9.99 3.98
C ASP A 184 -4.60 10.06 2.89
N ALA A 185 -4.63 9.16 1.89
CA ALA A 185 -3.82 9.19 0.68
C ALA A 185 -4.53 8.48 -0.47
N VAL A 186 -4.14 8.81 -1.69
CA VAL A 186 -4.56 8.19 -2.95
C VAL A 186 -3.44 7.31 -3.48
N ILE A 187 -3.74 6.11 -3.99
CA ILE A 187 -2.75 5.22 -4.60
C ILE A 187 -3.07 5.04 -6.07
N VAL A 188 -2.13 5.44 -6.93
CA VAL A 188 -2.19 5.21 -8.37
C VAL A 188 -1.34 3.99 -8.72
N THR A 189 -1.86 3.07 -9.54
CA THR A 189 -1.18 1.85 -9.97
C THR A 189 -1.15 1.76 -11.49
N GLY A 190 -0.25 0.94 -12.05
CA GLY A 190 -0.34 0.50 -13.45
C GLY A 190 -1.52 -0.44 -13.68
N SER A 191 -1.61 -1.02 -14.88
CA SER A 191 -2.71 -1.91 -15.28
C SER A 191 -2.56 -3.31 -14.67
N VAL A 192 -1.32 -3.79 -14.50
CA VAL A 192 -0.99 -5.10 -13.93
C VAL A 192 0.17 -5.01 -12.93
N THR A 193 0.40 -6.10 -12.19
CA THR A 193 1.53 -6.16 -11.23
C THR A 193 2.87 -6.00 -11.96
N GLY A 194 3.72 -5.10 -11.44
CA GLY A 194 5.03 -4.80 -12.00
C GLY A 194 5.03 -3.79 -13.15
N GLU A 195 3.88 -3.34 -13.62
CA GLU A 195 3.76 -2.24 -14.58
C GLU A 195 3.60 -0.91 -13.84
N ALA A 196 4.39 0.10 -14.26
CA ALA A 196 4.26 1.46 -13.75
C ALA A 196 3.03 2.16 -14.35
N PRO A 197 2.38 3.07 -13.61
CA PRO A 197 1.40 3.97 -14.19
C PRO A 197 2.08 4.93 -15.18
N LYS A 198 1.29 5.64 -15.96
CA LYS A 198 1.84 6.76 -16.75
C LYS A 198 2.05 7.96 -15.82
N ILE A 199 3.06 8.77 -16.09
CA ILE A 199 3.29 10.04 -15.37
C ILE A 199 2.04 10.93 -15.46
N ALA A 200 1.40 10.97 -16.62
CA ALA A 200 0.15 11.73 -16.82
C ALA A 200 -0.98 11.28 -15.88
N ASP A 201 -1.07 10.00 -15.51
CA ASP A 201 -2.08 9.50 -14.56
C ASP A 201 -1.81 10.04 -13.16
N VAL A 202 -0.53 10.14 -12.76
CA VAL A 202 -0.14 10.72 -11.47
C VAL A 202 -0.43 12.23 -11.43
N GLU A 203 -0.10 12.93 -12.49
CA GLU A 203 -0.37 14.36 -12.64
C GLU A 203 -1.87 14.65 -12.65
N GLU A 204 -2.68 13.82 -13.34
CA GLU A 204 -4.14 13.91 -13.32
C GLU A 204 -4.69 13.73 -11.90
N ALA A 205 -4.23 12.71 -11.16
CA ALA A 205 -4.66 12.51 -9.78
C ALA A 205 -4.33 13.74 -8.92
N LYS A 206 -3.10 14.25 -9.00
CA LYS A 206 -2.65 15.44 -8.24
C LYS A 206 -3.38 16.72 -8.59
N ALA A 207 -3.83 16.86 -9.82
CA ALA A 207 -4.62 18.03 -10.25
C ALA A 207 -6.05 18.02 -9.66
N HIS A 208 -6.56 16.85 -9.28
CA HIS A 208 -7.95 16.68 -8.82
C HIS A 208 -8.08 16.40 -7.32
N CYS A 209 -6.99 16.13 -6.59
CA CYS A 209 -7.05 15.97 -5.14
C CYS A 209 -5.87 16.64 -4.44
N ARG A 210 -6.05 16.98 -3.16
CA ARG A 210 -5.01 17.54 -2.26
C ARG A 210 -4.36 16.48 -1.40
N ALA A 211 -5.00 15.30 -1.31
CA ALA A 211 -4.45 14.16 -0.59
C ALA A 211 -3.14 13.72 -1.26
N PRO A 212 -2.14 13.26 -0.49
CA PRO A 212 -0.91 12.73 -1.07
C PRO A 212 -1.18 11.61 -2.07
N VAL A 213 -0.46 11.65 -3.20
CA VAL A 213 -0.57 10.65 -4.27
C VAL A 213 0.63 9.71 -4.22
N MET A 214 0.37 8.47 -3.82
CA MET A 214 1.34 7.38 -3.75
C MET A 214 1.34 6.54 -5.02
N LEU A 215 2.48 6.00 -5.42
CA LEU A 215 2.56 5.00 -6.49
C LEU A 215 2.59 3.59 -5.91
N GLY A 216 1.70 2.72 -6.37
CA GLY A 216 1.48 1.38 -5.79
C GLY A 216 1.98 0.21 -6.64
N SER A 217 2.69 0.42 -7.76
CA SER A 217 3.25 -0.65 -8.58
C SER A 217 4.26 -0.16 -9.61
N GLY A 218 5.08 -1.10 -10.14
CA GLY A 218 5.91 -0.93 -11.33
C GLY A 218 7.09 0.05 -11.18
N ILE A 219 7.42 0.45 -9.97
CA ILE A 219 8.59 1.30 -9.70
C ILE A 219 9.81 0.44 -9.48
N ASP A 220 10.89 0.79 -10.17
CA ASP A 220 12.19 0.14 -10.15
C ASP A 220 13.33 1.16 -10.25
N GLU A 221 14.58 0.67 -10.33
CA GLU A 221 15.76 1.52 -10.42
C GLU A 221 15.86 2.31 -11.73
N ASP A 222 15.24 1.84 -12.81
CA ASP A 222 15.32 2.48 -14.11
C ASP A 222 14.35 3.66 -14.24
N ASN A 223 13.20 3.62 -13.53
CA ASN A 223 12.12 4.59 -13.69
C ASN A 223 11.85 5.49 -12.47
N ILE A 224 12.34 5.16 -11.27
CA ILE A 224 12.03 5.91 -10.05
C ILE A 224 12.39 7.39 -10.17
N ALA A 225 13.47 7.72 -10.89
CA ALA A 225 13.91 9.12 -11.08
C ALA A 225 12.84 9.96 -11.80
N ASP A 226 12.17 9.38 -12.79
CA ASP A 226 11.14 10.05 -13.56
C ASP A 226 9.90 10.35 -12.72
N PHE A 227 9.52 9.41 -11.84
CA PHE A 227 8.35 9.55 -10.97
C PHE A 227 8.61 10.35 -9.70
N TYR A 228 9.89 10.52 -9.30
CA TYR A 228 10.22 11.11 -7.99
C TYR A 228 9.69 12.53 -7.80
N GLN A 229 9.60 13.30 -8.89
CA GLN A 229 9.01 14.65 -8.84
C GLN A 229 7.48 14.61 -8.80
N ALA A 230 6.87 13.69 -9.54
CA ALA A 230 5.42 13.62 -9.70
C ALA A 230 4.70 13.06 -8.47
N ALA A 231 5.24 12.03 -7.81
CA ALA A 231 4.59 11.35 -6.70
C ALA A 231 4.99 11.89 -5.31
N ASP A 232 4.17 11.58 -4.30
CA ASP A 232 4.41 11.95 -2.90
C ASP A 232 4.93 10.76 -2.08
N GLY A 233 5.10 9.58 -2.68
CA GLY A 233 5.71 8.38 -2.08
C GLY A 233 5.48 7.14 -2.93
N PHE A 234 6.11 6.02 -2.54
CA PHE A 234 6.20 4.82 -3.36
C PHE A 234 5.98 3.56 -2.53
N ILE A 235 5.14 2.65 -3.04
CA ILE A 235 4.93 1.31 -2.50
C ILE A 235 5.55 0.33 -3.50
N ILE A 236 6.65 -0.31 -3.13
CA ILE A 236 7.46 -1.14 -4.02
C ILE A 236 7.43 -2.59 -3.57
N GLY A 237 6.83 -3.45 -4.38
CA GLY A 237 6.70 -4.89 -4.13
C GLY A 237 7.67 -5.72 -4.98
N SER A 238 7.25 -6.07 -6.19
CA SER A 238 7.93 -7.04 -7.07
C SER A 238 9.39 -6.70 -7.33
N TYR A 239 9.72 -5.42 -7.57
CA TYR A 239 11.11 -5.02 -7.81
C TYR A 239 12.04 -5.44 -6.65
N PHE A 240 11.61 -5.34 -5.41
CA PHE A 240 12.42 -5.69 -4.24
C PHE A 240 12.56 -7.19 -4.00
N LYS A 241 11.91 -8.04 -4.78
CA LYS A 241 11.99 -9.49 -4.67
C LYS A 241 13.07 -10.07 -5.59
N VAL A 242 13.55 -11.26 -5.26
CA VAL A 242 14.47 -12.03 -6.12
C VAL A 242 13.87 -12.14 -7.52
N ASP A 243 14.66 -11.90 -8.54
CA ASP A 243 14.30 -11.86 -9.97
C ASP A 243 13.17 -10.87 -10.32
N GLY A 244 12.80 -9.95 -9.42
CA GLY A 244 11.70 -9.03 -9.63
C GLY A 244 10.32 -9.70 -9.62
N HIS A 245 10.23 -10.94 -9.12
CA HIS A 245 8.99 -11.70 -9.11
C HIS A 245 8.31 -11.65 -7.74
N TRP A 246 7.04 -11.22 -7.72
CA TRP A 246 6.28 -10.94 -6.51
C TRP A 246 6.22 -12.08 -5.49
N ALA A 247 6.24 -13.35 -5.94
CA ALA A 247 6.15 -14.52 -5.08
C ALA A 247 7.49 -14.92 -4.43
N ASN A 248 8.60 -14.35 -4.87
CA ASN A 248 9.92 -14.64 -4.33
C ASN A 248 10.20 -13.86 -3.03
N PRO A 249 11.18 -14.29 -2.23
CA PRO A 249 11.62 -13.54 -1.05
C PRO A 249 12.24 -12.19 -1.42
N VAL A 250 12.36 -11.31 -0.42
CA VAL A 250 13.03 -10.01 -0.57
C VAL A 250 14.53 -10.19 -0.86
N ASP A 251 15.01 -9.46 -1.85
CA ASP A 251 16.42 -9.36 -2.24
C ASP A 251 17.03 -8.07 -1.68
N ALA A 252 17.89 -8.21 -0.68
CA ALA A 252 18.55 -7.07 -0.02
C ALA A 252 19.39 -6.23 -0.98
N GLU A 253 19.97 -6.83 -2.03
CA GLU A 253 20.80 -6.13 -3.03
C GLU A 253 19.94 -5.19 -3.87
N ARG A 254 18.78 -5.67 -4.34
CA ARG A 254 17.83 -4.86 -5.11
C ARG A 254 17.28 -3.71 -4.26
N VAL A 255 16.98 -3.96 -2.99
CA VAL A 255 16.54 -2.90 -2.07
C VAL A 255 17.63 -1.84 -1.90
N ARG A 256 18.89 -2.24 -1.62
CA ARG A 256 19.98 -1.29 -1.44
C ARG A 256 20.27 -0.47 -2.70
N ARG A 257 20.24 -1.08 -3.89
CA ARG A 257 20.47 -0.35 -5.16
C ARG A 257 19.46 0.79 -5.32
N LEU A 258 18.16 0.50 -5.20
CA LEU A 258 17.14 1.53 -5.35
C LEU A 258 17.25 2.60 -4.24
N MET A 259 17.45 2.20 -2.99
CA MET A 259 17.59 3.17 -1.89
C MET A 259 18.82 4.06 -2.08
N THR A 260 19.93 3.53 -2.58
CA THR A 260 21.13 4.31 -2.90
C THR A 260 20.86 5.34 -4.00
N GLN A 261 20.12 4.95 -5.03
CA GLN A 261 19.74 5.85 -6.11
C GLN A 261 18.84 7.00 -5.62
N VAL A 262 17.84 6.67 -4.78
CA VAL A 262 16.94 7.68 -4.19
C VAL A 262 17.72 8.63 -3.28
N LEU A 263 18.67 8.13 -2.49
CA LEU A 263 19.51 8.95 -1.62
C LEU A 263 20.42 9.91 -2.39
N ASN A 264 20.92 9.49 -3.54
CA ASN A 264 21.81 10.26 -4.40
C ASN A 264 21.07 11.18 -5.39
N SER A 265 19.73 11.13 -5.44
CA SER A 265 18.96 11.95 -6.37
C SER A 265 19.00 13.43 -5.94
N PRO A 266 19.39 14.37 -6.81
CA PRO A 266 19.41 15.81 -6.53
C PRO A 266 18.04 16.35 -6.12
N SER A 267 16.96 15.69 -6.54
CA SER A 267 15.59 16.06 -6.26
C SER A 267 15.18 15.85 -4.79
N ARG A 268 15.89 15.05 -4.01
CA ARG A 268 15.62 14.89 -2.57
C ARG A 268 15.93 16.15 -1.77
N PHE A 269 16.89 16.96 -2.22
CA PHE A 269 17.33 18.20 -1.58
C PHE A 269 16.61 19.45 -2.09
N ALA A 270 15.83 19.35 -3.17
CA ALA A 270 15.14 20.49 -3.77
C ALA A 270 13.83 20.90 -3.07
N VAL A 271 13.34 20.13 -2.12
CA VAL A 271 12.04 20.36 -1.46
C VAL A 271 12.10 21.49 -0.42
N ASP A 272 13.30 21.91 0.04
CA ASP A 272 13.46 22.87 1.13
C ASP A 272 13.50 24.37 0.72
N ALA A 273 13.42 24.70 -0.55
CA ALA A 273 13.64 26.08 -1.03
C ALA A 273 12.35 26.90 -1.26
N GLY A 274 11.14 26.38 -1.08
CA GLY A 274 9.90 26.97 -1.55
C GLY A 274 8.78 27.30 -0.55
N SER A 275 8.80 26.84 0.70
CA SER A 275 7.70 27.07 1.63
C SER A 275 7.95 28.26 2.57
N ARG A 276 7.86 29.49 2.04
CA ARG A 276 7.54 30.64 2.89
C ARG A 276 6.05 30.65 3.17
N TRP A 277 5.68 30.24 4.36
CA TRP A 277 4.33 30.44 4.89
C TRP A 277 4.10 31.93 5.07
N ILE A 278 3.18 32.48 4.31
CA ILE A 278 2.55 33.78 4.63
C ILE A 278 1.27 33.43 5.36
N SER A 279 1.28 33.64 6.68
CA SER A 279 0.06 33.64 7.49
C SER A 279 -0.67 34.96 7.31
N PRO A 280 -2.02 34.98 7.22
CA PRO A 280 -2.81 36.14 7.62
C PRO A 280 -3.08 36.14 9.12
#